data_51618e4cd74db0903b82d75b26772870
#
_entry.id   51618e4cd74db0903b82d75b26772870
#
_cell.length_a   1.000
_cell.length_b   1.000
_cell.length_c   1.000
_cell.angle_alpha   90.00
_cell.angle_beta   90.00
_cell.angle_gamma   90.00
#
_symmetry.space_group_name_H-M   'P 1'
#
loop_
_entity.id
_entity.type
_entity.pdbx_description
1 polymer ?
#
loop_
_entity_poly.entity_id
_entity_poly.type
_entity_poly.pdbx_seq_one_letter_code
_entity_poly.pdbx_strand_id
1 'polypeptide(L)'
;MESAILRAATERAMNVKEVVRTAITYVEDLFEQVELTNLGLEEVIYDPELSEWDVTVGFSRPWDYPKQNVMVTLAGLENQPKRDYKVIKISDSDGHVRSVMNRQ
;
A
#
# COMPACT_ATOMS: atom_id res chain seq x y z
N MET A 1 8.29 16.79 -34.17
CA MET A 1 7.25 16.56 -33.18
C MET A 1 7.31 15.11 -32.69
N GLU A 2 7.22 14.98 -31.41
CA GLU A 2 7.24 13.66 -30.81
C GLU A 2 6.03 12.84 -31.21
N SER A 3 6.25 11.58 -31.53
CA SER A 3 5.18 10.68 -31.91
C SER A 3 4.28 10.34 -30.72
N ALA A 4 2.97 10.44 -30.91
CA ALA A 4 2.00 10.05 -29.90
C ALA A 4 2.12 8.55 -29.56
N ILE A 5 2.49 7.75 -30.54
CA ILE A 5 2.71 6.31 -30.32
C ILE A 5 3.89 6.06 -29.41
N LEU A 6 4.98 6.78 -29.63
CA LEU A 6 6.16 6.65 -28.79
C LEU A 6 5.87 7.08 -27.36
N ARG A 7 5.14 8.16 -27.18
CA ARG A 7 4.74 8.63 -25.86
C ARG A 7 3.86 7.60 -25.15
N ALA A 8 2.89 7.05 -25.86
CA ALA A 8 1.99 6.05 -25.29
C ALA A 8 2.73 4.80 -24.85
N ALA A 9 3.84 4.46 -25.51
CA ALA A 9 4.64 3.29 -25.15
C ALA A 9 5.46 3.50 -23.88
N THR A 10 5.80 4.76 -23.56
CA THR A 10 6.69 5.06 -22.44
C THR A 10 6.00 5.78 -21.28
N GLU A 11 4.93 6.50 -21.55
CA GLU A 11 4.22 7.25 -20.52
C GLU A 11 3.22 6.37 -19.77
N ARG A 12 3.14 6.62 -18.48
CA ARG A 12 2.12 6.01 -17.65
C ARG A 12 0.85 6.83 -17.71
N ALA A 13 -0.31 6.18 -17.68
CA ALA A 13 -1.59 6.88 -17.67
C ALA A 13 -1.85 7.55 -16.33
N MET A 14 -1.37 6.93 -15.25
CA MET A 14 -1.52 7.45 -13.90
C MET A 14 -0.19 7.98 -13.39
N ASN A 15 -0.24 8.96 -12.50
CA ASN A 15 0.97 9.41 -11.81
C ASN A 15 1.06 8.74 -10.43
N VAL A 16 2.23 8.83 -9.81
CA VAL A 16 2.51 8.17 -8.54
C VAL A 16 1.53 8.58 -7.44
N LYS A 17 1.21 9.86 -7.36
CA LYS A 17 0.29 10.34 -6.31
C LYS A 17 -1.11 9.78 -6.45
N GLU A 18 -1.59 9.69 -7.68
CA GLU A 18 -2.92 9.11 -7.95
C GLU A 18 -2.95 7.64 -7.56
N VAL A 19 -1.92 6.91 -7.92
CA VAL A 19 -1.81 5.49 -7.65
C VAL A 19 -1.77 5.24 -6.13
N VAL A 20 -0.96 6.00 -5.42
CA VAL A 20 -0.84 5.87 -3.97
C VAL A 20 -2.17 6.20 -3.29
N ARG A 21 -2.84 7.26 -3.73
CA ARG A 21 -4.15 7.63 -3.19
C ARG A 21 -5.17 6.52 -3.42
N THR A 22 -5.18 5.96 -4.61
CA THR A 22 -6.06 4.84 -4.96
C THR A 22 -5.81 3.65 -4.04
N ALA A 23 -4.55 3.29 -3.83
CA ALA A 23 -4.18 2.17 -2.98
C ALA A 23 -4.60 2.38 -1.53
N ILE A 24 -4.31 3.54 -0.99
CA ILE A 24 -4.64 3.86 0.41
C ILE A 24 -6.15 3.85 0.64
N THR A 25 -6.88 4.50 -0.25
CA THR A 25 -8.35 4.54 -0.17
C THR A 25 -8.93 3.14 -0.27
N TYR A 26 -8.38 2.32 -1.16
CA TYR A 26 -8.85 0.94 -1.32
C TYR A 26 -8.64 0.13 -0.04
N VAL A 27 -7.48 0.27 0.59
CA VAL A 27 -7.19 -0.44 1.85
C VAL A 27 -8.13 0.03 2.96
N GLU A 28 -8.37 1.34 3.07
CA GLU A 28 -9.30 1.88 4.05
C GLU A 28 -10.70 1.31 3.87
N ASP A 29 -11.17 1.26 2.63
CA ASP A 29 -12.50 0.74 2.33
C ASP A 29 -12.59 -0.76 2.57
N LEU A 30 -11.57 -1.49 2.17
CA LEU A 30 -11.54 -2.94 2.32
C LEU A 30 -11.58 -3.37 3.79
N PHE A 31 -10.92 -2.60 4.64
CA PHE A 31 -10.83 -2.88 6.07
C PHE A 31 -11.66 -1.90 6.90
N GLU A 32 -12.78 -1.41 6.35
CA GLU A 32 -13.60 -0.38 7.03
C GLU A 32 -14.14 -0.81 8.39
N GLN A 33 -14.30 -2.13 8.58
CA GLN A 33 -14.77 -2.68 9.85
C GLN A 33 -13.66 -2.76 10.91
N VAL A 34 -12.44 -2.45 10.53
CA VAL A 34 -11.27 -2.56 11.39
C VAL A 34 -10.65 -1.18 11.54
N GLU A 35 -10.36 -0.81 12.78
CA GLU A 35 -9.67 0.46 13.03
C GLU A 35 -8.19 0.30 12.68
N LEU A 36 -7.80 0.83 11.53
CA LEU A 36 -6.41 0.80 11.09
C LEU A 36 -5.67 1.99 11.66
N THR A 37 -4.43 1.75 12.08
CA THR A 37 -3.51 2.80 12.51
C THR A 37 -2.19 2.66 11.76
N ASN A 38 -1.39 3.70 11.77
CA ASN A 38 -0.07 3.71 11.11
C ASN A 38 -0.17 3.38 9.62
N LEU A 39 -1.26 3.76 8.99
CA LEU A 39 -1.49 3.51 7.58
C LEU A 39 -0.59 4.42 6.75
N GLY A 40 0.18 3.83 5.85
CA GLY A 40 1.06 4.62 5.01
C GLY A 40 1.69 3.83 3.90
N LEU A 41 2.27 4.57 2.97
CA LEU A 41 2.98 4.02 1.84
C LEU A 41 4.34 3.48 2.28
N GLU A 42 4.65 2.27 1.84
CA GLU A 42 5.98 1.68 2.03
C GLU A 42 6.79 1.70 0.73
N GLU A 43 6.15 1.36 -0.38
CA GLU A 43 6.85 1.25 -1.65
C GLU A 43 5.86 1.38 -2.79
N VAL A 44 6.30 1.93 -3.92
CA VAL A 44 5.51 1.94 -5.14
C VAL A 44 6.44 1.64 -6.32
N ILE A 45 6.04 0.69 -7.14
CA ILE A 45 6.81 0.24 -8.29
C ILE A 45 5.89 0.16 -9.50
N TYR A 46 6.37 0.63 -10.64
CA TYR A 46 5.65 0.46 -11.90
C TYR A 46 6.26 -0.70 -12.69
N ASP A 47 5.40 -1.59 -13.16
CA ASP A 47 5.78 -2.70 -14.02
C ASP A 47 5.34 -2.39 -15.45
N PRO A 48 6.28 -2.04 -16.34
CA PRO A 48 5.92 -1.67 -17.70
C PRO A 48 5.44 -2.84 -18.54
N GLU A 49 5.84 -4.06 -18.22
CA GLU A 49 5.41 -5.24 -18.98
C GLU A 49 3.93 -5.51 -18.78
N LEU A 50 3.45 -5.31 -17.56
CA LEU A 50 2.07 -5.55 -17.21
C LEU A 50 1.21 -4.28 -17.22
N SER A 51 1.84 -3.12 -17.44
CA SER A 51 1.18 -1.81 -17.29
C SER A 51 0.45 -1.74 -15.95
N GLU A 52 1.18 -2.06 -14.91
CA GLU A 52 0.62 -2.27 -13.58
C GLU A 52 1.49 -1.62 -12.52
N TRP A 53 0.86 -1.06 -11.52
CA TRP A 53 1.54 -0.51 -10.36
C TRP A 53 1.43 -1.48 -9.19
N ASP A 54 2.54 -1.67 -8.49
CA ASP A 54 2.56 -2.44 -7.26
C ASP A 54 2.79 -1.46 -6.12
N VAL A 55 1.77 -1.24 -5.30
CA VAL A 55 1.84 -0.31 -4.18
C VAL A 55 1.82 -1.11 -2.88
N THR A 56 2.87 -1.01 -2.09
CA THR A 56 2.93 -1.66 -0.80
C THR A 56 2.51 -0.65 0.27
N VAL A 57 1.46 -1.01 0.99
CA VAL A 57 0.88 -0.19 2.05
C VAL A 57 1.03 -0.94 3.37
N GLY A 58 1.50 -0.23 4.39
CA GLY A 58 1.66 -0.80 5.73
C GLY A 58 0.63 -0.21 6.69
N PHE A 59 0.23 -1.00 7.67
CA PHE A 59 -0.73 -0.57 8.69
C PHE A 59 -0.67 -1.48 9.90
N SER A 60 -1.34 -1.06 10.97
CA SER A 60 -1.49 -1.87 12.16
C SER A 60 -2.99 -1.97 12.48
N ARG A 61 -3.37 -3.10 13.05
CA ARG A 61 -4.75 -3.38 13.47
C ARG A 61 -4.78 -3.43 14.99
N PRO A 62 -5.98 -3.36 15.64
CA PRO A 62 -6.03 -3.41 17.11
C PRO A 62 -5.29 -4.60 17.71
N TRP A 63 -5.37 -5.76 17.08
CA TRP A 63 -4.71 -6.96 17.60
C TRP A 63 -3.21 -7.03 17.30
N ASP A 64 -2.67 -6.06 16.54
CA ASP A 64 -1.24 -5.99 16.27
C ASP A 64 -0.48 -5.28 17.39
N TYR A 65 -1.20 -4.69 18.34
CA TYR A 65 -0.59 -4.02 19.47
C TYR A 65 -0.29 -5.02 20.58
N PRO A 66 0.92 -4.99 21.15
CA PRO A 66 1.25 -5.91 22.23
C PRO A 66 0.43 -5.57 23.46
N LYS A 67 0.13 -6.61 24.27
CA LYS A 67 -0.53 -6.40 25.55
C LYS A 67 0.44 -5.71 26.47
N GLN A 68 -0.03 -4.69 27.15
CA GLN A 68 0.76 -4.01 28.16
C GLN A 68 0.88 -4.88 29.41
N ASN A 69 2.09 -4.98 29.94
CA ASN A 69 2.30 -5.60 31.23
C ASN A 69 3.54 -4.98 31.88
N VAL A 70 3.66 -5.21 33.18
CA VAL A 70 4.72 -4.61 33.97
C VAL A 70 6.11 -5.04 33.48
N MET A 71 6.25 -6.29 33.11
CA MET A 71 7.55 -6.82 32.66
C MET A 71 8.01 -6.15 31.37
N VAL A 72 7.11 -5.94 30.43
CA VAL A 72 7.42 -5.25 29.18
C VAL A 72 7.90 -3.83 29.47
N THR A 73 7.20 -3.14 30.37
CA THR A 73 7.52 -1.78 30.75
C THR A 73 8.87 -1.69 31.45
N LEU A 74 9.10 -2.59 32.38
CA LEU A 74 10.36 -2.61 33.15
C LEU A 74 11.56 -2.98 32.30
N ALA A 75 11.34 -3.81 31.29
CA ALA A 75 12.41 -4.19 30.38
C ALA A 75 12.75 -3.09 29.38
N GLY A 76 12.01 -2.00 29.37
CA GLY A 76 12.22 -0.91 28.43
C GLY A 76 11.79 -1.25 27.02
N LEU A 77 10.98 -2.28 26.86
CA LEU A 77 10.48 -2.68 25.57
C LEU A 77 9.33 -1.76 25.18
N GLU A 78 9.46 -1.14 24.04
CA GLU A 78 8.41 -0.27 23.53
C GLU A 78 7.19 -1.09 23.12
N ASN A 79 6.02 -0.49 23.29
CA ASN A 79 4.76 -1.07 22.79
C ASN A 79 4.65 -0.81 21.31
N GLN A 80 5.59 -1.35 20.55
CA GLN A 80 5.61 -1.21 19.10
C GLN A 80 4.56 -2.13 18.50
N PRO A 81 3.58 -1.58 17.78
CA PRO A 81 2.62 -2.43 17.12
C PRO A 81 3.29 -3.18 15.96
N LYS A 82 2.84 -4.38 15.75
CA LYS A 82 3.22 -5.12 14.56
C LYS A 82 2.61 -4.44 13.35
N ARG A 83 3.36 -4.32 12.27
CA ARG A 83 2.83 -3.79 11.02
C ARG A 83 2.58 -4.94 10.04
N ASP A 84 1.47 -4.87 9.37
CA ASP A 84 1.16 -5.74 8.27
C ASP A 84 1.32 -4.97 6.96
N TYR A 85 1.60 -5.70 5.89
CA TYR A 85 1.86 -5.08 4.60
C TYR A 85 1.06 -5.77 3.52
N LYS A 86 0.40 -4.97 2.70
CA LYS A 86 -0.34 -5.46 1.55
C LYS A 86 0.22 -4.85 0.28
N VAL A 87 0.30 -5.65 -0.76
CA VAL A 87 0.68 -5.18 -2.09
C VAL A 87 -0.61 -5.01 -2.89
N ILE A 88 -0.87 -3.80 -3.29
CA ILE A 88 -2.06 -3.45 -4.07
C ILE A 88 -1.63 -3.33 -5.52
N LYS A 89 -2.15 -4.19 -6.38
CA LYS A 89 -1.83 -4.17 -7.80
C LYS A 89 -2.90 -3.40 -8.54
N ILE A 90 -2.47 -2.35 -9.24
CA ILE A 90 -3.37 -1.39 -9.88
C ILE A 90 -3.05 -1.29 -11.35
N SER A 91 -4.07 -1.44 -12.19
CA SER A 91 -3.93 -1.26 -13.63
C SER A 91 -3.66 0.21 -13.94
N ASP A 92 -2.61 0.48 -14.71
CA ASP A 92 -2.27 1.84 -15.08
C ASP A 92 -3.30 2.46 -16.03
N SER A 93 -3.93 1.65 -16.86
CA SER A 93 -4.82 2.18 -17.90
C SER A 93 -6.10 2.81 -17.34
N ASP A 94 -6.66 2.23 -16.27
CA ASP A 94 -7.95 2.67 -15.74
C ASP A 94 -7.99 2.82 -14.22
N GLY A 95 -6.89 2.55 -13.55
CA GLY A 95 -6.83 2.66 -12.09
C GLY A 95 -7.56 1.55 -11.35
N HIS A 96 -7.95 0.49 -12.06
CA HIS A 96 -8.64 -0.64 -11.44
C HIS A 96 -7.70 -1.44 -10.55
N VAL A 97 -8.15 -1.76 -9.34
CA VAL A 97 -7.39 -2.63 -8.43
C VAL A 97 -7.57 -4.07 -8.88
N ARG A 98 -6.47 -4.70 -9.25
CA ARG A 98 -6.48 -6.09 -9.73
C ARG A 98 -6.39 -7.10 -8.61
N SER A 99 -5.60 -6.79 -7.58
CA SER A 99 -5.44 -7.71 -6.46
C SER A 99 -4.88 -6.99 -5.23
N VAL A 100 -5.11 -7.60 -4.08
CA VAL A 100 -4.52 -7.22 -2.81
C VAL A 100 -3.86 -8.46 -2.25
N MET A 101 -2.57 -8.41 -2.03
CA MET A 101 -1.79 -9.57 -1.64
C MET A 101 -0.93 -9.25 -0.43
N ASN A 102 -0.60 -10.28 0.33
CA ASN A 102 0.38 -10.12 1.40
C ASN A 102 1.75 -9.93 0.77
N ARG A 103 2.55 -9.06 1.37
CA ARG A 103 3.94 -8.93 0.99
C ARG A 103 4.69 -10.13 1.56
N GLN A 104 5.51 -10.71 0.73
CA GLN A 104 6.33 -11.86 1.12
C GLN A 104 7.76 -11.46 1.38
#